data_be725987c4a8ceade671375df9598460
#
_entry.id   be725987c4a8ceade671375df9598460
#
_cell.length_a   1.000
_cell.length_b   1.000
_cell.length_c   1.000
_cell.angle_alpha   90.00
_cell.angle_beta   90.00
_cell.angle_gamma   90.00
#
_symmetry.space_group_name_H-M   'P 1'
#
loop_
_entity.id
_entity.type
_entity.pdbx_description
1 polymer ?
#
loop_
_entity_poly.entity_id
_entity_poly.type
_entity_poly.pdbx_seq_one_letter_code
_entity_poly.pdbx_strand_id
1 'polypeptide(L)'
;MLSKREINSNINTEWEISLHYLKESRYGLCRFINEVCVNINVSNEVESIAMNLTNYFFVKKNYMNYDRLTLACAAILLATKIENSQNKFNEISKEYFKYHNKIYGGANTFFRNEDIQQIKDDIGRYEIELLKTLNFDVPKNLPFDYIYVYTAILYPDNENDISAVAIKIAHDSFFTYANNIYKYYVVAIASITLAARLLGISTPLDSDFKNINNMRIINYRKLSEEEFDRKLMLYDNKGVDDVKFVNKDKKDIDNYFDRLSVSEKMHPQMKMDDLVDCMFIICEFYDDTIKDYAKVEKKNEIKNNLQGNK
;
A
#
# COMPACT_ATOMS: atom_id res chain seq x y z
N MET A 1 3.43 -12.48 10.67
CA MET A 1 4.15 -11.19 10.47
C MET A 1 5.60 -11.50 10.21
N LEU A 2 6.22 -10.73 9.32
CA LEU A 2 7.64 -10.88 8.98
C LEU A 2 8.49 -10.08 9.97
N SER A 3 9.66 -10.59 10.33
CA SER A 3 10.63 -9.81 11.08
C SER A 3 11.45 -8.93 10.12
N LYS A 4 11.93 -7.78 10.62
CA LYS A 4 12.87 -6.93 9.86
C LYS A 4 14.12 -7.71 9.42
N ARG A 5 14.55 -8.70 10.22
CA ARG A 5 15.67 -9.58 9.88
C ARG A 5 15.35 -10.47 8.68
N GLU A 6 14.15 -11.04 8.59
CA GLU A 6 13.75 -11.86 7.44
C GLU A 6 13.74 -11.05 6.15
N ILE A 7 13.24 -9.81 6.18
CA ILE A 7 13.26 -8.94 5.01
C ILE A 7 14.70 -8.61 4.59
N ASN A 8 15.56 -8.25 5.54
CA ASN A 8 16.94 -7.86 5.24
C ASN A 8 17.84 -9.06 4.89
N SER A 9 17.67 -10.22 5.52
CA SER A 9 18.51 -11.40 5.25
C SER A 9 18.20 -12.05 3.92
N ASN A 10 16.92 -12.20 3.57
CA ASN A 10 16.52 -12.80 2.31
C ASN A 10 16.85 -11.91 1.09
N ILE A 11 16.91 -10.61 1.28
CA ILE A 11 17.22 -9.65 0.23
C ILE A 11 18.72 -9.60 -0.07
N ASN A 12 19.59 -9.72 0.96
CA ASN A 12 20.99 -9.35 0.81
C ASN A 12 21.99 -10.52 0.68
N THR A 13 21.59 -11.75 0.99
CA THR A 13 22.56 -12.85 1.11
C THR A 13 22.32 -14.06 0.22
N GLU A 14 21.06 -14.40 -0.10
CA GLU A 14 20.79 -15.62 -0.84
C GLU A 14 20.60 -15.41 -2.35
N TRP A 15 20.23 -14.19 -2.79
CA TRP A 15 19.76 -14.01 -4.16
C TRP A 15 20.59 -13.07 -5.03
N GLU A 16 21.63 -12.47 -4.48
CA GLU A 16 22.54 -11.53 -5.19
C GLU A 16 21.81 -10.39 -5.95
N ILE A 17 20.57 -10.08 -5.55
CA ILE A 17 19.74 -9.07 -6.20
C ILE A 17 19.94 -7.74 -5.48
N SER A 18 20.18 -6.65 -6.22
CA SER A 18 20.34 -5.35 -5.61
C SER A 18 19.05 -4.87 -4.93
N LEU A 19 19.19 -4.22 -3.76
CA LEU A 19 18.06 -3.65 -3.01
C LEU A 19 17.25 -2.67 -3.86
N HIS A 20 17.92 -1.88 -4.70
CA HIS A 20 17.28 -0.94 -5.62
C HIS A 20 16.38 -1.66 -6.62
N TYR A 21 16.86 -2.74 -7.25
CA TYR A 21 16.06 -3.53 -8.19
C TYR A 21 14.82 -4.14 -7.54
N LEU A 22 14.95 -4.65 -6.31
CA LEU A 22 13.82 -5.22 -5.56
C LEU A 22 12.76 -4.14 -5.24
N LYS A 23 13.20 -2.94 -4.87
CA LYS A 23 12.34 -1.81 -4.57
C LYS A 23 11.55 -1.36 -5.81
N GLU A 24 12.25 -1.16 -6.93
CA GLU A 24 11.64 -0.81 -8.21
C GLU A 24 10.67 -1.88 -8.72
N SER A 25 11.06 -3.15 -8.60
CA SER A 25 10.23 -4.29 -9.01
C SER A 25 8.95 -4.36 -8.18
N ARG A 26 9.02 -4.13 -6.87
CA ARG A 26 7.86 -4.07 -5.97
C ARG A 26 6.93 -2.92 -6.34
N TYR A 27 7.47 -1.72 -6.54
CA TYR A 27 6.67 -0.56 -6.92
C TYR A 27 5.97 -0.78 -8.27
N GLY A 28 6.68 -1.32 -9.24
CA GLY A 28 6.11 -1.66 -10.54
C GLY A 28 4.97 -2.68 -10.43
N LEU A 29 5.14 -3.67 -9.55
CA LEU A 29 4.14 -4.71 -9.34
C LEU A 29 2.90 -4.19 -8.60
N CYS A 30 3.08 -3.36 -7.57
CA CYS A 30 1.96 -2.70 -6.89
C CYS A 30 1.19 -1.76 -7.84
N ARG A 31 1.88 -1.01 -8.72
CA ARG A 31 1.23 -0.19 -9.76
C ARG A 31 0.42 -1.05 -10.74
N PHE A 32 0.94 -2.21 -11.13
CA PHE A 32 0.20 -3.16 -11.95
C PHE A 32 -1.07 -3.64 -11.26
N ILE A 33 -0.98 -4.03 -9.98
CA ILE A 33 -2.15 -4.44 -9.17
C ILE A 33 -3.18 -3.31 -9.13
N ASN A 34 -2.76 -2.08 -8.85
CA ASN A 34 -3.64 -0.91 -8.85
C ASN A 34 -4.33 -0.72 -10.22
N GLU A 35 -3.56 -0.72 -11.34
CA GLU A 35 -4.11 -0.56 -12.69
C GLU A 35 -5.17 -1.64 -13.01
N VAL A 36 -4.88 -2.90 -12.66
CA VAL A 36 -5.84 -4.01 -12.86
C VAL A 36 -7.08 -3.84 -12.00
N CYS A 37 -6.92 -3.60 -10.69
CA CYS A 37 -8.03 -3.47 -9.75
C CYS A 37 -9.01 -2.36 -10.15
N VAL A 38 -8.46 -1.24 -10.62
CA VAL A 38 -9.27 -0.14 -11.16
C VAL A 38 -10.02 -0.54 -12.40
N ASN A 39 -9.34 -1.16 -13.38
CA ASN A 39 -9.95 -1.54 -14.65
C ASN A 39 -11.06 -2.58 -14.49
N ILE A 40 -10.94 -3.48 -13.52
CA ILE A 40 -11.98 -4.49 -13.22
C ILE A 40 -13.01 -4.01 -12.18
N ASN A 41 -12.86 -2.79 -11.68
CA ASN A 41 -13.73 -2.15 -10.70
C ASN A 41 -13.95 -3.01 -9.44
N VAL A 42 -12.88 -3.28 -8.72
CA VAL A 42 -12.91 -3.90 -7.38
C VAL A 42 -12.58 -2.86 -6.31
N SER A 43 -12.89 -3.19 -5.05
CA SER A 43 -12.69 -2.28 -3.93
C SER A 43 -11.22 -2.07 -3.58
N ASN A 44 -10.92 -0.97 -2.87
CA ASN A 44 -9.58 -0.66 -2.37
C ASN A 44 -9.07 -1.71 -1.37
N GLU A 45 -9.98 -2.40 -0.67
CA GLU A 45 -9.65 -3.50 0.24
C GLU A 45 -9.07 -4.68 -0.55
N VAL A 46 -9.70 -5.07 -1.66
CA VAL A 46 -9.21 -6.12 -2.56
C VAL A 46 -7.81 -5.76 -3.08
N GLU A 47 -7.62 -4.53 -3.53
CA GLU A 47 -6.32 -4.03 -4.01
C GLU A 47 -5.26 -4.11 -2.91
N SER A 48 -5.57 -3.61 -1.72
CA SER A 48 -4.66 -3.59 -0.56
C SER A 48 -4.26 -5.00 -0.11
N ILE A 49 -5.23 -5.92 -0.08
CA ILE A 49 -4.97 -7.33 0.22
C ILE A 49 -4.06 -7.94 -0.84
N ALA A 50 -4.33 -7.73 -2.13
CA ALA A 50 -3.52 -8.25 -3.21
C ALA A 50 -2.07 -7.74 -3.16
N MET A 51 -1.85 -6.46 -2.89
CA MET A 51 -0.52 -5.89 -2.68
C MET A 51 0.20 -6.52 -1.49
N ASN A 52 -0.52 -6.68 -0.36
CA ASN A 52 0.05 -7.27 0.85
C ASN A 52 0.47 -8.74 0.64
N LEU A 53 -0.38 -9.53 0.00
CA LEU A 53 -0.11 -10.92 -0.34
C LEU A 53 1.12 -11.05 -1.27
N THR A 54 1.20 -10.21 -2.28
CA THR A 54 2.30 -10.19 -3.25
C THR A 54 3.62 -9.79 -2.58
N ASN A 55 3.60 -8.76 -1.74
CA ASN A 55 4.76 -8.33 -0.97
C ASN A 55 5.24 -9.43 -0.02
N TYR A 56 4.32 -10.07 0.71
CA TYR A 56 4.66 -11.18 1.60
C TYR A 56 5.30 -12.35 0.84
N PHE A 57 4.73 -12.72 -0.30
CA PHE A 57 5.24 -13.82 -1.12
C PHE A 57 6.69 -13.59 -1.51
N PHE A 58 7.02 -12.41 -2.01
CA PHE A 58 8.38 -12.09 -2.47
C PHE A 58 9.38 -11.80 -1.35
N VAL A 59 8.96 -11.68 -0.10
CA VAL A 59 9.88 -11.79 1.02
C VAL A 59 10.29 -13.24 1.28
N LYS A 60 9.41 -14.20 1.01
CA LYS A 60 9.66 -15.64 1.22
C LYS A 60 10.25 -16.35 0.00
N LYS A 61 10.07 -15.79 -1.20
CA LYS A 61 10.42 -16.41 -2.47
C LYS A 61 11.26 -15.48 -3.34
N ASN A 62 12.16 -16.06 -4.12
CA ASN A 62 13.02 -15.29 -5.01
C ASN A 62 12.23 -14.70 -6.19
N TYR A 63 12.40 -13.40 -6.41
CA TYR A 63 11.78 -12.66 -7.52
C TYR A 63 12.07 -13.24 -8.91
N MET A 64 13.23 -13.88 -9.09
CA MET A 64 13.68 -14.39 -10.40
C MET A 64 13.02 -15.72 -10.78
N ASN A 65 12.46 -16.45 -9.81
CA ASN A 65 11.94 -17.80 -10.01
C ASN A 65 10.44 -17.84 -10.36
N TYR A 66 9.78 -16.68 -10.35
CA TYR A 66 8.32 -16.59 -10.53
C TYR A 66 7.97 -15.51 -11.55
N ASP A 67 6.95 -15.78 -12.37
CA ASP A 67 6.36 -14.73 -13.19
C ASP A 67 5.53 -13.79 -12.30
N ARG A 68 6.01 -12.57 -12.22
CA ARG A 68 5.48 -11.54 -11.31
C ARG A 68 4.06 -11.11 -11.65
N LEU A 69 3.77 -11.01 -12.96
CA LEU A 69 2.44 -10.59 -13.41
C LEU A 69 1.40 -11.67 -13.13
N THR A 70 1.71 -12.93 -13.39
CA THR A 70 0.83 -14.07 -13.07
C THR A 70 0.59 -14.18 -11.57
N LEU A 71 1.65 -13.97 -10.74
CA LEU A 71 1.49 -13.96 -9.29
C LEU A 71 0.59 -12.82 -8.81
N ALA A 72 0.75 -11.62 -9.35
CA ALA A 72 -0.10 -10.49 -8.99
C ALA A 72 -1.56 -10.74 -9.37
N CYS A 73 -1.82 -11.32 -10.54
CA CYS A 73 -3.17 -11.73 -10.93
C CYS A 73 -3.76 -12.80 -9.99
N ALA A 74 -2.94 -13.76 -9.55
CA ALA A 74 -3.35 -14.76 -8.57
C ALA A 74 -3.66 -14.13 -7.20
N ALA A 75 -2.85 -13.13 -6.78
CA ALA A 75 -3.10 -12.38 -5.56
C ALA A 75 -4.41 -11.57 -5.62
N ILE A 76 -4.69 -10.92 -6.75
CA ILE A 76 -5.97 -10.21 -6.98
C ILE A 76 -7.14 -11.20 -6.91
N LEU A 77 -7.03 -12.35 -7.59
CA LEU A 77 -8.06 -13.39 -7.56
C LEU A 77 -8.32 -13.89 -6.14
N LEU A 78 -7.27 -14.18 -5.38
CA LEU A 78 -7.38 -14.59 -3.98
C LEU A 78 -7.99 -13.49 -3.11
N ALA A 79 -7.60 -12.23 -3.30
CA ALA A 79 -8.15 -11.09 -2.58
C ALA A 79 -9.66 -10.92 -2.83
N THR A 80 -10.13 -11.10 -4.09
CA THR A 80 -11.59 -11.07 -4.39
C THR A 80 -12.35 -12.17 -3.66
N LYS A 81 -11.75 -13.34 -3.47
CA LYS A 81 -12.34 -14.45 -2.69
C LYS A 81 -12.38 -14.14 -1.20
N ILE A 82 -11.32 -13.53 -0.64
CA ILE A 82 -11.24 -13.14 0.77
C ILE A 82 -12.34 -12.11 1.10
N GLU A 83 -12.55 -11.12 0.23
CA GLU A 83 -13.55 -10.07 0.38
C GLU A 83 -14.96 -10.49 -0.08
N ASN A 84 -15.18 -11.77 -0.41
CA ASN A 84 -16.43 -12.28 -0.93
C ASN A 84 -17.02 -11.46 -2.09
N SER A 85 -16.15 -10.84 -2.88
CA SER A 85 -16.56 -10.09 -4.06
C SER A 85 -16.83 -11.00 -5.25
N GLN A 86 -17.44 -10.44 -6.31
CA GLN A 86 -17.75 -11.22 -7.51
C GLN A 86 -16.48 -11.84 -8.11
N ASN A 87 -16.64 -13.05 -8.68
CA ASN A 87 -15.54 -13.70 -9.37
C ASN A 87 -15.17 -12.92 -10.64
N LYS A 88 -13.98 -12.32 -10.62
CA LYS A 88 -13.42 -11.50 -11.70
C LYS A 88 -12.35 -12.22 -12.52
N PHE A 89 -12.33 -13.55 -12.49
CA PHE A 89 -11.27 -14.33 -13.11
C PHE A 89 -11.08 -14.03 -14.61
N ASN A 90 -12.18 -13.88 -15.36
CA ASN A 90 -12.13 -13.56 -16.78
C ASN A 90 -11.56 -12.15 -17.03
N GLU A 91 -11.98 -11.19 -16.23
CA GLU A 91 -11.54 -9.81 -16.32
C GLU A 91 -10.05 -9.69 -15.97
N ILE A 92 -9.62 -10.32 -14.90
CA ILE A 92 -8.19 -10.38 -14.49
C ILE A 92 -7.33 -10.96 -15.61
N SER A 93 -7.76 -12.07 -16.23
CA SER A 93 -7.03 -12.70 -17.33
C SER A 93 -6.91 -11.77 -18.55
N LYS A 94 -7.94 -11.00 -18.87
CA LYS A 94 -7.92 -10.01 -19.96
C LYS A 94 -6.94 -8.87 -19.66
N GLU A 95 -6.93 -8.35 -18.42
CA GLU A 95 -6.01 -7.29 -18.02
C GLU A 95 -4.55 -7.75 -18.03
N TYR A 96 -4.28 -9.01 -17.65
CA TYR A 96 -2.95 -9.60 -17.80
C TYR A 96 -2.43 -9.47 -19.24
N PHE A 97 -3.24 -9.86 -20.23
CA PHE A 97 -2.82 -9.80 -21.63
C PHE A 97 -2.64 -8.38 -22.14
N LYS A 98 -3.52 -7.45 -21.76
CA LYS A 98 -3.36 -6.03 -22.12
C LYS A 98 -2.03 -5.48 -21.62
N TYR A 99 -1.69 -5.77 -20.35
CA TYR A 99 -0.47 -5.28 -19.75
C TYR A 99 0.78 -5.96 -20.33
N HIS A 100 0.71 -7.26 -20.57
CA HIS A 100 1.76 -8.03 -21.21
C HIS A 100 2.10 -7.47 -22.60
N ASN A 101 1.07 -7.16 -23.40
CA ASN A 101 1.26 -6.53 -24.72
C ASN A 101 1.87 -5.13 -24.63
N LYS A 102 1.47 -4.34 -23.63
CA LYS A 102 2.02 -3.01 -23.38
C LYS A 102 3.52 -3.05 -23.08
N ILE A 103 3.99 -4.08 -22.36
CA ILE A 103 5.41 -4.22 -21.97
C ILE A 103 6.23 -4.81 -23.09
N TYR A 104 5.76 -5.89 -23.72
CA TYR A 104 6.55 -6.69 -24.66
C TYR A 104 6.31 -6.33 -26.13
N GLY A 105 5.56 -5.26 -26.40
CA GLY A 105 5.48 -4.65 -27.74
C GLY A 105 4.68 -5.44 -28.78
N GLY A 106 3.79 -6.31 -28.35
CA GLY A 106 2.88 -7.04 -29.23
C GLY A 106 1.76 -6.13 -29.76
N ALA A 107 1.99 -5.41 -30.87
CA ALA A 107 0.91 -4.71 -31.53
C ALA A 107 -0.17 -5.71 -31.95
N ASN A 108 -1.35 -5.65 -31.31
CA ASN A 108 -2.56 -6.40 -31.68
C ASN A 108 -2.40 -7.93 -31.82
N THR A 109 -1.65 -8.59 -30.98
CA THR A 109 -1.71 -10.05 -30.90
C THR A 109 -3.10 -10.45 -30.41
N PHE A 110 -3.91 -10.98 -31.31
CA PHE A 110 -5.16 -11.67 -30.94
C PHE A 110 -4.77 -12.92 -30.15
N PHE A 111 -5.10 -12.94 -28.86
CA PHE A 111 -4.89 -14.14 -28.05
C PHE A 111 -5.92 -15.18 -28.44
N ARG A 112 -5.45 -16.39 -28.68
CA ARG A 112 -6.33 -17.55 -28.94
C ARG A 112 -7.01 -17.95 -27.62
N ASN A 113 -8.14 -18.61 -27.69
CA ASN A 113 -8.82 -19.14 -26.50
C ASN A 113 -7.92 -20.09 -25.69
N GLU A 114 -7.01 -20.78 -26.36
CA GLU A 114 -6.01 -21.64 -25.73
C GLU A 114 -5.02 -20.86 -24.86
N ASP A 115 -4.55 -19.70 -25.34
CA ASP A 115 -3.64 -18.83 -24.58
C ASP A 115 -4.33 -18.28 -23.33
N ILE A 116 -5.64 -17.93 -23.45
CA ILE A 116 -6.45 -17.45 -22.31
C ILE A 116 -6.65 -18.58 -21.30
N GLN A 117 -6.90 -19.80 -21.75
CA GLN A 117 -7.05 -20.94 -20.84
C GLN A 117 -5.73 -21.26 -20.14
N GLN A 118 -4.61 -21.25 -20.86
CA GLN A 118 -3.30 -21.47 -20.27
C GLN A 118 -2.98 -20.46 -19.15
N ILE A 119 -3.23 -19.17 -19.36
CA ILE A 119 -2.97 -18.17 -18.32
C ILE A 119 -3.90 -18.33 -17.11
N LYS A 120 -5.15 -18.76 -17.31
CA LYS A 120 -6.03 -19.09 -16.18
C LYS A 120 -5.51 -20.26 -15.36
N ASP A 121 -5.03 -21.30 -16.02
CA ASP A 121 -4.44 -22.47 -15.35
C ASP A 121 -3.18 -22.06 -14.58
N ASP A 122 -2.36 -21.17 -15.15
CA ASP A 122 -1.19 -20.60 -14.50
C ASP A 122 -1.56 -19.75 -13.27
N ILE A 123 -2.52 -18.84 -13.39
CA ILE A 123 -3.03 -18.06 -12.26
C ILE A 123 -3.55 -18.98 -11.14
N GLY A 124 -4.29 -20.03 -11.48
CA GLY A 124 -4.76 -21.02 -10.50
C GLY A 124 -3.62 -21.76 -9.78
N ARG A 125 -2.57 -22.12 -10.51
CA ARG A 125 -1.39 -22.74 -9.89
C ARG A 125 -0.67 -21.78 -8.96
N TYR A 126 -0.51 -20.53 -9.34
CA TYR A 126 0.10 -19.48 -8.50
C TYR A 126 -0.74 -19.14 -7.28
N GLU A 127 -2.07 -19.19 -7.39
CA GLU A 127 -2.96 -19.03 -6.22
C GLU A 127 -2.69 -20.12 -5.16
N ILE A 128 -2.53 -21.37 -5.58
CA ILE A 128 -2.20 -22.47 -4.66
C ILE A 128 -0.82 -22.28 -4.05
N GLU A 129 0.16 -21.85 -4.84
CA GLU A 129 1.52 -21.59 -4.35
C GLU A 129 1.55 -20.42 -3.35
N LEU A 130 0.75 -19.39 -3.61
CA LEU A 130 0.56 -18.27 -2.69
C LEU A 130 -0.05 -18.72 -1.37
N LEU A 131 -1.13 -19.51 -1.39
CA LEU A 131 -1.76 -20.08 -0.20
C LEU A 131 -0.80 -20.96 0.60
N LYS A 132 0.00 -21.80 -0.06
CA LYS A 132 1.05 -22.62 0.60
C LYS A 132 2.11 -21.74 1.26
N THR A 133 2.55 -20.67 0.61
CA THR A 133 3.55 -19.75 1.17
C THR A 133 3.02 -19.01 2.40
N LEU A 134 1.72 -18.74 2.43
CA LEU A 134 1.01 -18.17 3.59
C LEU A 134 0.66 -19.20 4.67
N ASN A 135 0.94 -20.49 4.46
CA ASN A 135 0.41 -21.57 5.31
C ASN A 135 -1.12 -21.48 5.48
N PHE A 136 -1.84 -21.04 4.46
CA PHE A 136 -3.30 -20.79 4.45
C PHE A 136 -3.77 -19.74 5.49
N ASP A 137 -2.85 -19.00 6.10
CA ASP A 137 -3.17 -17.89 7.01
C ASP A 137 -3.23 -16.59 6.24
N VAL A 138 -4.43 -16.26 5.76
CA VAL A 138 -4.66 -15.06 4.94
C VAL A 138 -4.99 -13.85 5.82
N PRO A 139 -4.44 -12.65 5.50
CA PRO A 139 -4.75 -11.44 6.25
C PRO A 139 -6.22 -11.04 6.08
N LYS A 140 -6.92 -10.79 7.19
CA LYS A 140 -8.33 -10.38 7.20
C LYS A 140 -8.53 -8.94 7.62
N ASN A 141 -7.59 -8.38 8.38
CA ASN A 141 -7.72 -7.04 8.94
C ASN A 141 -6.85 -6.07 8.17
N LEU A 142 -7.38 -4.89 7.91
CA LEU A 142 -6.71 -3.80 7.23
C LEU A 142 -6.55 -2.59 8.17
N PRO A 143 -5.58 -1.70 7.94
CA PRO A 143 -5.43 -0.49 8.73
C PRO A 143 -6.65 0.41 8.70
N PHE A 144 -7.43 0.39 7.62
CA PHE A 144 -8.60 1.25 7.40
C PHE A 144 -9.64 1.11 8.50
N ASP A 145 -9.90 -0.12 9.00
CA ASP A 145 -10.86 -0.41 10.05
C ASP A 145 -10.55 0.33 11.36
N TYR A 146 -9.28 0.65 11.59
CA TYR A 146 -8.80 1.30 12.81
C TYR A 146 -8.67 2.81 12.68
N ILE A 147 -8.54 3.34 11.45
CA ILE A 147 -8.30 4.76 11.23
C ILE A 147 -9.46 5.59 11.81
N TYR A 148 -10.70 5.25 11.46
CA TYR A 148 -11.86 6.02 11.96
C TYR A 148 -11.96 5.99 13.48
N VAL A 149 -11.80 4.80 14.08
CA VAL A 149 -11.90 4.63 15.53
C VAL A 149 -10.82 5.46 16.25
N TYR A 150 -9.57 5.34 15.80
CA TYR A 150 -8.48 6.06 16.45
C TYR A 150 -8.51 7.56 16.15
N THR A 151 -8.96 7.98 14.97
CA THR A 151 -9.07 9.41 14.66
C THR A 151 -10.15 10.06 15.52
N ALA A 152 -11.31 9.41 15.69
CA ALA A 152 -12.36 9.91 16.58
C ALA A 152 -11.89 10.08 18.05
N ILE A 153 -11.00 9.19 18.50
CA ILE A 153 -10.46 9.23 19.88
C ILE A 153 -9.37 10.32 20.01
N LEU A 154 -8.45 10.38 19.05
CA LEU A 154 -7.28 11.24 19.14
C LEU A 154 -7.56 12.68 18.70
N TYR A 155 -8.51 12.88 17.80
CA TYR A 155 -8.80 14.17 17.15
C TYR A 155 -10.31 14.38 16.94
N PRO A 156 -11.13 14.45 18.00
CA PRO A 156 -12.58 14.52 17.87
C PRO A 156 -13.06 15.75 17.09
N ASP A 157 -12.31 16.86 17.12
CA ASP A 157 -12.66 18.10 16.44
C ASP A 157 -12.26 18.12 14.95
N ASN A 158 -11.32 17.24 14.52
CA ASN A 158 -10.77 17.19 13.18
C ASN A 158 -10.87 15.79 12.55
N GLU A 159 -11.81 14.97 13.02
CA GLU A 159 -11.94 13.55 12.65
C GLU A 159 -12.01 13.36 11.15
N ASN A 160 -12.86 14.10 10.46
CA ASN A 160 -13.11 13.90 9.02
C ASN A 160 -11.89 14.24 8.15
N ASP A 161 -11.23 15.36 8.42
CA ASP A 161 -10.09 15.81 7.61
C ASP A 161 -8.89 14.89 7.81
N ILE A 162 -8.60 14.52 9.06
CA ILE A 162 -7.47 13.64 9.37
C ILE A 162 -7.73 12.22 8.84
N SER A 163 -8.94 11.67 9.01
CA SER A 163 -9.25 10.32 8.54
C SER A 163 -9.18 10.22 7.01
N ALA A 164 -9.66 11.23 6.28
CA ALA A 164 -9.58 11.26 4.82
C ALA A 164 -8.13 11.20 4.31
N VAL A 165 -7.22 11.96 4.93
CA VAL A 165 -5.80 11.95 4.58
C VAL A 165 -5.12 10.66 5.07
N ALA A 166 -5.44 10.20 6.30
CA ALA A 166 -4.86 9.00 6.88
C ALA A 166 -5.18 7.74 6.07
N ILE A 167 -6.39 7.62 5.51
CA ILE A 167 -6.77 6.51 4.63
C ILE A 167 -5.89 6.47 3.39
N LYS A 168 -5.63 7.62 2.76
CA LYS A 168 -4.74 7.69 1.58
C LYS A 168 -3.32 7.26 1.95
N ILE A 169 -2.78 7.74 3.08
CA ILE A 169 -1.46 7.33 3.57
C ILE A 169 -1.41 5.83 3.88
N ALA A 170 -2.46 5.30 4.52
CA ALA A 170 -2.55 3.86 4.80
C ALA A 170 -2.62 3.03 3.51
N HIS A 171 -3.33 3.49 2.50
CA HIS A 171 -3.34 2.85 1.18
C HIS A 171 -1.94 2.87 0.55
N ASP A 172 -1.27 4.00 0.57
CA ASP A 172 0.11 4.11 0.05
C ASP A 172 1.11 3.24 0.81
N SER A 173 0.84 2.93 2.09
CA SER A 173 1.71 2.04 2.88
C SER A 173 1.81 0.62 2.31
N PHE A 174 0.84 0.16 1.49
CA PHE A 174 0.88 -1.13 0.83
C PHE A 174 1.90 -1.21 -0.32
N PHE A 175 2.38 -0.08 -0.81
CA PHE A 175 3.54 -0.06 -1.70
C PHE A 175 4.86 -0.39 -0.98
N THR A 176 4.83 -0.50 0.33
CA THR A 176 5.98 -0.80 1.20
C THR A 176 5.81 -2.15 1.89
N TYR A 177 6.78 -2.54 2.71
CA TYR A 177 6.65 -3.71 3.58
C TYR A 177 5.99 -3.38 4.94
N ALA A 178 5.52 -2.17 5.18
CA ALA A 178 4.97 -1.76 6.47
C ALA A 178 3.88 -2.71 6.95
N ASN A 179 2.91 -3.05 6.08
CA ASN A 179 1.81 -3.97 6.39
C ASN A 179 2.23 -5.44 6.57
N ASN A 180 3.43 -5.83 6.17
CA ASN A 180 3.98 -7.17 6.38
C ASN A 180 4.79 -7.25 7.68
N ILE A 181 5.35 -6.13 8.17
CA ILE A 181 6.20 -6.04 9.37
C ILE A 181 5.36 -5.70 10.59
N TYR A 182 4.51 -4.67 10.47
CA TYR A 182 3.76 -4.11 11.59
C TYR A 182 2.32 -4.59 11.57
N LYS A 183 1.72 -4.62 12.74
CA LYS A 183 0.29 -4.88 12.86
C LYS A 183 -0.50 -3.69 12.31
N TYR A 184 -1.66 -3.96 11.75
CA TYR A 184 -2.53 -2.98 11.10
C TYR A 184 -2.90 -1.78 11.99
N TYR A 185 -3.01 -1.96 13.31
CA TYR A 185 -3.24 -0.83 14.22
C TYR A 185 -2.03 0.11 14.31
N VAL A 186 -0.79 -0.41 14.21
CA VAL A 186 0.43 0.41 14.18
C VAL A 186 0.46 1.23 12.90
N VAL A 187 0.16 0.61 11.76
CA VAL A 187 0.08 1.29 10.46
C VAL A 187 -1.01 2.34 10.45
N ALA A 188 -2.18 2.05 11.05
CA ALA A 188 -3.27 3.01 11.17
C ALA A 188 -2.85 4.24 11.98
N ILE A 189 -2.26 4.07 13.17
CA ILE A 189 -1.81 5.18 14.01
C ILE A 189 -0.67 5.95 13.34
N ALA A 190 0.25 5.26 12.66
CA ALA A 190 1.30 5.91 11.87
C ALA A 190 0.71 6.82 10.79
N SER A 191 -0.29 6.32 10.05
CA SER A 191 -0.97 7.07 9.01
C SER A 191 -1.74 8.29 9.56
N ILE A 192 -2.43 8.13 10.70
CA ILE A 192 -3.13 9.22 11.39
C ILE A 192 -2.13 10.29 11.86
N THR A 193 -1.02 9.88 12.47
CA THR A 193 0.00 10.80 12.96
C THR A 193 0.65 11.59 11.82
N LEU A 194 0.93 10.93 10.70
CA LEU A 194 1.45 11.59 9.50
C LEU A 194 0.41 12.55 8.91
N ALA A 195 -0.86 12.15 8.83
CA ALA A 195 -1.95 13.00 8.35
C ALA A 195 -2.12 14.26 9.20
N ALA A 196 -2.16 14.13 10.53
CA ALA A 196 -2.25 15.26 11.43
C ALA A 196 -1.08 16.25 11.25
N ARG A 197 0.14 15.73 11.08
CA ARG A 197 1.33 16.57 10.83
C ARG A 197 1.28 17.27 9.47
N LEU A 198 0.79 16.60 8.43
CA LEU A 198 0.61 17.22 7.11
C LEU A 198 -0.42 18.35 7.15
N LEU A 199 -1.48 18.20 7.94
CA LEU A 199 -2.50 19.22 8.13
C LEU A 199 -2.09 20.31 9.14
N GLY A 200 -0.90 20.22 9.73
CA GLY A 200 -0.42 21.19 10.73
C GLY A 200 -1.12 21.09 12.09
N ILE A 201 -1.79 19.96 12.36
CA ILE A 201 -2.52 19.71 13.62
C ILE A 201 -1.55 19.05 14.61
N SER A 202 -1.53 19.58 15.86
CA SER A 202 -0.70 19.00 16.92
C SER A 202 -1.19 17.61 17.31
N THR A 203 -0.26 16.68 17.49
CA THR A 203 -0.61 15.31 17.88
C THR A 203 -0.52 15.12 19.40
N PRO A 204 -1.47 14.41 20.03
CA PRO A 204 -1.38 14.02 21.44
C PRO A 204 -0.11 13.22 21.77
N LEU A 205 0.51 12.61 20.76
CA LEU A 205 1.74 11.83 20.86
C LEU A 205 3.02 12.68 20.88
N ASP A 206 2.94 13.99 20.66
CA ASP A 206 4.13 14.86 20.60
C ASP A 206 4.90 14.91 21.93
N SER A 207 4.24 14.70 23.07
CA SER A 207 4.91 14.57 24.37
C SER A 207 5.75 13.29 24.46
N ASP A 208 5.27 12.20 23.90
CA ASP A 208 5.93 10.89 23.93
C ASP A 208 7.08 10.85 22.93
N PHE A 209 6.94 11.50 21.78
CA PHE A 209 8.02 11.66 20.79
C PHE A 209 9.21 12.47 21.28
N LYS A 210 9.01 13.43 22.21
CA LYS A 210 10.10 14.21 22.82
C LYS A 210 11.07 13.36 23.64
N ASN A 211 10.59 12.23 24.16
CA ASN A 211 11.38 11.29 24.95
C ASN A 211 12.18 10.30 24.12
N ILE A 212 11.91 10.21 22.81
CA ILE A 212 12.61 9.33 21.91
C ILE A 212 13.78 10.10 21.29
N ASN A 213 15.02 9.77 21.70
CA ASN A 213 16.26 10.39 21.22
C ASN A 213 16.56 10.16 19.72
N ASN A 214 15.65 9.56 18.97
CA ASN A 214 15.74 9.35 17.52
C ASN A 214 14.91 10.38 16.75
N MET A 215 15.32 11.64 16.83
CA MET A 215 14.73 12.79 16.13
C MET A 215 14.83 12.75 14.58
N ARG A 216 15.02 11.61 13.94
CA ARG A 216 15.08 11.55 12.47
C ARG A 216 13.77 11.97 11.79
N ILE A 217 12.62 11.75 12.42
CA ILE A 217 11.30 12.07 11.84
C ILE A 217 10.93 13.55 12.01
N ILE A 218 11.43 14.22 13.03
CA ILE A 218 11.10 15.64 13.31
C ILE A 218 11.69 16.59 12.26
N ASN A 219 12.75 16.17 11.55
CA ASN A 219 13.40 16.93 10.49
C ASN A 219 12.86 16.64 9.08
N TYR A 220 11.78 15.85 8.97
CA TYR A 220 11.11 15.73 7.68
C TYR A 220 10.56 17.10 7.28
N ARG A 221 11.16 17.64 6.22
CA ARG A 221 10.71 18.84 5.50
C ARG A 221 9.19 18.75 5.38
N LYS A 222 8.47 19.81 5.81
CA LYS A 222 7.11 20.04 5.32
C LYS A 222 7.14 19.78 3.83
N LEU A 223 6.49 18.71 3.37
CA LEU A 223 6.13 18.61 1.97
C LEU A 223 5.40 19.91 1.68
N SER A 224 5.82 20.67 0.67
CA SER A 224 5.11 21.90 0.33
C SER A 224 3.66 21.50 0.03
N GLU A 225 2.70 22.31 0.45
CA GLU A 225 1.28 22.08 0.15
C GLU A 225 1.08 21.79 -1.35
N GLU A 226 1.83 22.45 -2.23
CA GLU A 226 1.82 22.24 -3.67
C GLU A 226 2.32 20.85 -4.12
N GLU A 227 3.29 20.24 -3.43
CA GLU A 227 3.79 18.89 -3.73
C GLU A 227 2.83 17.82 -3.23
N PHE A 228 2.13 18.10 -2.14
CA PHE A 228 1.09 17.24 -1.60
C PHE A 228 -0.17 17.28 -2.48
N ASP A 229 -0.63 18.48 -2.87
CA ASP A 229 -1.79 18.67 -3.75
C ASP A 229 -1.57 18.07 -5.14
N ARG A 230 -0.37 18.16 -5.70
CA ARG A 230 -0.04 17.46 -6.96
C ARG A 230 -0.16 15.95 -6.84
N LYS A 231 0.20 15.38 -5.70
CA LYS A 231 0.04 13.94 -5.44
C LYS A 231 -1.41 13.55 -5.21
N LEU A 232 -2.16 14.34 -4.47
CA LEU A 232 -3.61 14.16 -4.30
C LEU A 232 -4.34 14.18 -5.64
N MET A 233 -4.03 15.14 -6.52
CA MET A 233 -4.65 15.24 -7.85
C MET A 233 -4.37 14.04 -8.77
N LEU A 234 -3.29 13.31 -8.57
CA LEU A 234 -3.02 12.07 -9.31
C LEU A 234 -3.94 10.92 -8.87
N TYR A 235 -4.49 10.99 -7.65
CA TYR A 235 -5.47 10.04 -7.13
C TYR A 235 -6.92 10.50 -7.30
N ASP A 236 -7.20 11.80 -7.37
CA ASP A 236 -8.55 12.38 -7.47
C ASP A 236 -9.25 12.17 -8.82
N ASN A 237 -8.59 11.60 -9.83
CA ASN A 237 -9.27 11.19 -11.06
C ASN A 237 -10.12 9.91 -10.90
N LYS A 238 -10.27 9.39 -9.67
CA LYS A 238 -11.14 8.26 -9.33
C LYS A 238 -12.05 8.71 -8.20
N GLY A 239 -13.33 8.82 -8.54
CA GLY A 239 -14.37 9.31 -7.65
C GLY A 239 -14.29 8.70 -6.24
N VAL A 240 -14.22 9.60 -5.27
CA VAL A 240 -14.29 9.32 -3.82
C VAL A 240 -15.71 8.93 -3.40
N ASP A 241 -16.64 8.75 -4.36
CA ASP A 241 -18.08 8.66 -4.09
C ASP A 241 -18.57 7.30 -3.58
N ASP A 242 -17.72 6.28 -3.44
CA ASP A 242 -18.15 4.91 -3.08
C ASP A 242 -17.61 4.33 -1.77
N VAL A 243 -17.09 5.14 -0.85
CA VAL A 243 -16.82 4.65 0.51
C VAL A 243 -18.16 4.63 1.28
N LYS A 244 -18.90 3.55 1.17
CA LYS A 244 -20.05 3.30 2.05
C LYS A 244 -19.57 3.11 3.47
N PHE A 245 -19.68 4.18 4.26
CA PHE A 245 -19.44 4.15 5.69
C PHE A 245 -20.43 3.21 6.38
N VAL A 246 -19.93 2.17 7.01
CA VAL A 246 -20.71 1.41 7.98
C VAL A 246 -20.88 2.31 9.20
N ASN A 247 -22.07 2.90 9.36
CA ASN A 247 -22.48 3.60 10.58
C ASN A 247 -22.45 2.61 11.75
N LYS A 248 -21.36 2.55 12.49
CA LYS A 248 -21.34 1.99 13.84
C LYS A 248 -21.77 3.09 14.79
N ASP A 249 -22.76 2.78 15.64
CA ASP A 249 -23.32 3.73 16.59
C ASP A 249 -22.24 4.36 17.47
N LYS A 250 -22.06 5.67 17.32
CA LYS A 250 -21.06 6.48 18.00
C LYS A 250 -21.16 6.35 19.54
N LYS A 251 -22.36 6.14 20.09
CA LYS A 251 -22.62 6.02 21.54
C LYS A 251 -22.00 4.79 22.20
N ASP A 252 -21.87 3.68 21.52
CA ASP A 252 -21.29 2.46 22.10
C ASP A 252 -19.76 2.53 22.15
N ILE A 253 -19.17 3.29 21.24
CA ILE A 253 -17.73 3.55 21.18
C ILE A 253 -17.35 4.52 22.32
N ASP A 254 -18.07 5.60 22.51
CA ASP A 254 -17.79 6.62 23.53
C ASP A 254 -17.81 6.02 24.96
N ASN A 255 -18.78 5.15 25.28
CA ASN A 255 -18.91 4.54 26.61
C ASN A 255 -17.78 3.56 26.97
N TYR A 256 -17.12 2.94 25.99
CA TYR A 256 -16.01 2.02 26.23
C TYR A 256 -14.70 2.76 26.45
N PHE A 257 -14.50 3.87 25.70
CA PHE A 257 -13.23 4.57 25.66
C PHE A 257 -13.06 5.66 26.73
N ASP A 258 -14.14 6.18 27.31
CA ASP A 258 -14.05 7.18 28.40
C ASP A 258 -13.37 6.65 29.69
N ARG A 259 -13.24 5.32 29.80
CA ARG A 259 -12.62 4.65 30.95
C ARG A 259 -11.13 4.35 30.80
N LEU A 260 -10.55 4.59 29.62
CA LEU A 260 -9.16 4.22 29.34
C LEU A 260 -8.25 5.46 29.34
N SER A 261 -7.05 5.35 29.92
CA SER A 261 -5.98 6.37 29.77
C SER A 261 -5.56 6.51 28.30
N VAL A 262 -4.92 7.62 27.92
CA VAL A 262 -4.49 7.87 26.53
C VAL A 262 -3.58 6.75 26.02
N SER A 263 -2.69 6.21 26.85
CA SER A 263 -1.83 5.08 26.55
C SER A 263 -2.59 3.74 26.47
N GLU A 264 -3.69 3.59 27.19
CA GLU A 264 -4.57 2.41 27.12
C GLU A 264 -5.58 2.54 25.97
N LYS A 265 -5.90 3.76 25.54
CA LYS A 265 -6.66 4.04 24.32
C LYS A 265 -5.87 3.65 23.05
N MET A 266 -4.55 3.73 23.14
CA MET A 266 -3.66 3.12 22.18
C MET A 266 -3.49 1.66 22.56
N HIS A 267 -3.48 0.77 21.57
CA HIS A 267 -3.42 -0.67 21.79
C HIS A 267 -2.28 -1.03 22.78
N PRO A 268 -2.55 -1.74 23.91
CA PRO A 268 -1.59 -1.92 25.00
C PRO A 268 -0.30 -2.67 24.61
N GLN A 269 -0.24 -3.23 23.41
CA GLN A 269 0.92 -3.91 22.86
C GLN A 269 1.70 -3.06 21.86
N MET A 270 1.33 -1.79 21.63
CA MET A 270 2.04 -0.93 20.68
C MET A 270 3.32 -0.41 21.32
N LYS A 271 4.44 -0.63 20.63
CA LYS A 271 5.72 -0.04 20.98
C LYS A 271 5.92 1.24 20.18
N MET A 272 6.34 2.31 20.87
CA MET A 272 6.61 3.59 20.19
C MET A 272 7.70 3.48 19.13
N ASP A 273 8.72 2.64 19.33
CA ASP A 273 9.76 2.37 18.33
C ASP A 273 9.18 1.79 17.04
N ASP A 274 8.21 0.86 17.15
CA ASP A 274 7.55 0.28 15.99
C ASP A 274 6.73 1.33 15.23
N LEU A 275 6.08 2.26 15.96
CA LEU A 275 5.33 3.37 15.36
C LEU A 275 6.26 4.30 14.57
N VAL A 276 7.37 4.73 15.20
CA VAL A 276 8.37 5.62 14.58
C VAL A 276 8.96 4.97 13.34
N ASP A 277 9.35 3.71 13.43
CA ASP A 277 9.91 2.98 12.31
C ASP A 277 8.90 2.77 11.18
N CYS A 278 7.63 2.53 11.50
CA CYS A 278 6.55 2.41 10.51
C CYS A 278 6.37 3.74 9.75
N MET A 279 6.28 4.86 10.50
CA MET A 279 6.20 6.19 9.89
C MET A 279 7.40 6.47 8.98
N PHE A 280 8.61 6.07 9.39
CA PHE A 280 9.81 6.25 8.58
C PHE A 280 9.74 5.49 7.26
N ILE A 281 9.29 4.23 7.26
CA ILE A 281 9.12 3.42 6.05
C ILE A 281 8.11 4.06 5.08
N ILE A 282 7.01 4.60 5.60
CA ILE A 282 6.01 5.29 4.78
C ILE A 282 6.59 6.58 4.18
N CYS A 283 7.30 7.37 4.98
CA CYS A 283 7.94 8.60 4.53
C CYS A 283 9.01 8.33 3.44
N GLU A 284 9.81 7.27 3.60
CA GLU A 284 10.81 6.88 2.62
C GLU A 284 10.19 6.57 1.25
N PHE A 285 8.99 5.97 1.22
CA PHE A 285 8.25 5.75 -0.01
C PHE A 285 7.91 7.07 -0.73
N TYR A 286 7.46 8.09 0.02
CA TYR A 286 7.17 9.40 -0.57
C TYR A 286 8.43 10.09 -1.11
N ASP A 287 9.53 10.05 -0.38
CA ASP A 287 10.81 10.61 -0.83
C ASP A 287 11.28 10.01 -2.15
N ASP A 288 11.22 8.68 -2.27
CA ASP A 288 11.62 8.00 -3.50
C ASP A 288 10.71 8.36 -4.66
N THR A 289 9.41 8.45 -4.41
CA THR A 289 8.43 8.83 -5.42
C THR A 289 8.68 10.24 -5.93
N ILE A 290 8.99 11.19 -5.05
CA ILE A 290 9.33 12.58 -5.42
C ILE A 290 10.59 12.63 -6.29
N LYS A 291 11.65 11.89 -5.90
CA LYS A 291 12.89 11.82 -6.66
C LYS A 291 12.68 11.29 -8.08
N ASP A 292 11.79 10.30 -8.22
CA ASP A 292 11.50 9.72 -9.53
C ASP A 292 10.68 10.67 -10.41
N TYR A 293 9.73 11.43 -9.86
CA TYR A 293 9.03 12.48 -10.59
C TYR A 293 9.99 13.57 -11.10
N ALA A 294 10.88 14.04 -10.24
CA ALA A 294 11.87 15.06 -10.64
C ALA A 294 12.79 14.57 -11.78
N LYS A 295 13.12 13.27 -11.83
CA LYS A 295 13.88 12.68 -12.94
C LYS A 295 13.08 12.65 -14.24
N VAL A 296 11.78 12.35 -14.17
CA VAL A 296 10.88 12.31 -15.34
C VAL A 296 10.66 13.71 -15.90
N GLU A 297 10.42 14.71 -15.05
CA GLU A 297 10.28 16.12 -15.47
C GLU A 297 11.54 16.61 -16.20
N LYS A 298 12.73 16.40 -15.64
CA LYS A 298 13.99 16.74 -16.31
C LYS A 298 14.18 16.06 -17.66
N LYS A 299 13.77 14.78 -17.80
CA LYS A 299 13.81 14.07 -19.08
C LYS A 299 12.86 14.68 -20.11
N ASN A 300 11.68 15.09 -19.68
CA ASN A 300 10.68 15.73 -20.57
C ASN A 300 11.12 17.13 -20.98
N GLU A 301 11.70 17.93 -20.10
CA GLU A 301 12.29 19.23 -20.43
C GLU A 301 13.41 19.09 -21.46
N ILE A 302 14.31 18.13 -21.30
CA ILE A 302 15.39 17.85 -22.27
C ILE A 302 14.80 17.44 -23.63
N LYS A 303 13.77 16.58 -23.65
CA LYS A 303 13.10 16.19 -24.92
C LYS A 303 12.44 17.37 -25.61
N ASN A 304 11.75 18.23 -24.88
CA ASN A 304 11.07 19.40 -25.41
C ASN A 304 12.09 20.44 -25.99
N ASN A 305 13.20 20.64 -25.27
CA ASN A 305 14.29 21.51 -25.75
C ASN A 305 15.00 20.97 -26.99
N LEU A 306 15.08 19.65 -27.18
CA LEU A 306 15.64 18.99 -28.37
C LEU A 306 14.66 19.03 -29.57
N GLN A 307 13.35 19.12 -29.34
CA GLN A 307 12.33 19.20 -30.38
C GLN A 307 12.03 20.67 -30.79
N GLY A 308 12.23 21.62 -29.89
CA GLY A 308 12.06 23.05 -30.16
C GLY A 308 13.19 23.70 -30.95
N ASN A 309 14.31 22.99 -31.14
CA ASN A 309 15.47 23.44 -31.95
C ASN A 309 15.53 22.81 -33.35
N LYS A 310 14.43 22.24 -33.83
CA LYS A 310 14.22 21.85 -35.24
C LYS A 310 13.15 22.72 -35.89
#